data_4d18b9ab24c5844d02184e0c94575774
#
_entry.id   4d18b9ab24c5844d02184e0c94575774
#
_cell.length_a   1.000
_cell.length_b   1.000
_cell.length_c   1.000
_cell.angle_alpha   90.00
_cell.angle_beta   90.00
_cell.angle_gamma   90.00
#
_symmetry.space_group_name_H-M   'P 1'
#
loop_
_entity.id
_entity.type
_entity.pdbx_description
1 polymer ?
#
loop_
_entity_poly.entity_id
_entity_poly.type
_entity_poly.pdbx_seq_one_letter_code
_entity_poly.pdbx_strand_id
1 'polypeptide(L)'
;MNKKKLALFLILLALVFYPASGENQSAQTIKIMSFNIQTFGVTKMSRPEVVEILVGLVSQADIIAIQEVRSIRIDPVQRFMALLPEKYGYVIGPREGRSSSKEQYWVIYDTEKFTVLKQDSWPDTDDIFERSPFSVYFKTSGAFDFTLIDNHIRPSDAENEIRALPAVVTYYVDLWNDPDVLVMGDFNADGRYFDKTLLNSIFPEDKYRIIFTDEDTTVAASRNTYDRFIITSSASDYFTGNFGVIRFDEVYDFSGYSIRPSQVSDHYPIWAEFYVDHF
;
A
#
# COMPACT_ATOMS: atom_id res chain seq x y z
N MET A 1 83.14 -15.52 41.55
CA MET A 1 82.91 -14.51 40.49
C MET A 1 81.64 -14.86 39.72
N ASN A 2 80.51 -14.15 40.01
CA ASN A 2 79.24 -14.45 39.50
C ASN A 2 79.00 -13.72 38.17
N LYS A 3 78.74 -14.48 37.11
CA LYS A 3 78.23 -13.93 35.84
C LYS A 3 76.72 -13.94 35.82
N LYS A 4 76.10 -12.77 35.93
CA LYS A 4 74.68 -12.61 35.74
C LYS A 4 74.34 -12.67 34.27
N LYS A 5 73.54 -13.63 33.83
CA LYS A 5 72.95 -13.70 32.49
C LYS A 5 71.68 -12.81 32.48
N LEU A 6 71.70 -11.82 31.61
CA LEU A 6 70.55 -10.97 31.32
C LEU A 6 69.68 -11.67 30.24
N ALA A 7 68.48 -12.11 30.60
CA ALA A 7 67.56 -12.68 29.66
C ALA A 7 66.66 -11.53 29.08
N LEU A 8 66.79 -11.32 27.77
CA LEU A 8 65.98 -10.37 27.01
C LEU A 8 64.65 -11.04 26.66
N PHE A 9 63.56 -10.57 27.26
CA PHE A 9 62.18 -11.02 26.90
C PHE A 9 61.70 -10.20 25.72
N LEU A 10 61.66 -10.81 24.54
CA LEU A 10 60.98 -10.26 23.36
C LEU A 10 59.47 -10.49 23.51
N ILE A 11 58.71 -9.45 23.80
CA ILE A 11 57.23 -9.49 23.75
C ILE A 11 56.85 -9.34 22.26
N LEU A 12 56.42 -10.45 21.65
CA LEU A 12 55.80 -10.45 20.32
C LEU A 12 54.34 -9.97 20.48
N LEU A 13 54.07 -8.72 20.08
CA LEU A 13 52.72 -8.21 20.01
C LEU A 13 52.05 -8.81 18.76
N ALA A 14 51.26 -9.87 18.93
CA ALA A 14 50.40 -10.39 17.88
C ALA A 14 49.24 -9.43 17.68
N LEU A 15 49.29 -8.61 16.62
CA LEU A 15 48.13 -7.87 16.10
C LEU A 15 47.14 -8.90 15.55
N VAL A 16 46.12 -9.23 16.35
CA VAL A 16 44.97 -9.97 15.90
C VAL A 16 44.14 -9.02 15.05
N PHE A 17 44.27 -9.13 13.73
CA PHE A 17 43.30 -8.56 12.81
C PHE A 17 42.01 -9.34 12.98
N TYR A 18 41.02 -8.74 13.66
CA TYR A 18 39.61 -9.16 13.52
C TYR A 18 39.18 -8.72 12.13
N PRO A 19 38.78 -9.62 11.22
CA PRO A 19 38.03 -9.20 10.06
C PRO A 19 36.75 -8.58 10.61
N ALA A 20 36.48 -7.33 10.28
CA ALA A 20 35.16 -6.76 10.43
C ALA A 20 34.23 -7.65 9.59
N SER A 21 33.50 -8.53 10.24
CA SER A 21 32.36 -9.20 9.65
C SER A 21 31.37 -8.09 9.31
N GLY A 22 31.41 -7.62 8.06
CA GLY A 22 30.32 -6.85 7.51
C GLY A 22 29.10 -7.77 7.58
N GLU A 23 28.26 -7.59 8.59
CA GLU A 23 26.91 -8.09 8.53
C GLU A 23 26.33 -7.49 7.25
N ASN A 24 26.05 -8.33 6.26
CA ASN A 24 25.13 -7.97 5.18
C ASN A 24 23.79 -7.69 5.88
N GLN A 25 23.57 -6.45 6.31
CA GLN A 25 22.22 -6.02 6.65
C GLN A 25 21.41 -6.23 5.38
N SER A 26 20.54 -7.24 5.40
CA SER A 26 19.55 -7.38 4.35
C SER A 26 18.80 -6.04 4.28
N ALA A 27 18.73 -5.49 3.07
CA ALA A 27 18.00 -4.26 2.83
C ALA A 27 16.62 -4.31 3.51
N GLN A 28 16.31 -3.32 4.33
CA GLN A 28 15.01 -3.26 4.99
C GLN A 28 13.96 -2.89 3.94
N THR A 29 12.90 -3.67 3.86
CA THR A 29 11.79 -3.45 2.93
C THR A 29 10.48 -3.23 3.67
N ILE A 30 9.55 -2.59 3.00
CA ILE A 30 8.16 -2.40 3.41
C ILE A 30 7.22 -2.93 2.33
N LYS A 31 6.14 -3.58 2.76
CA LYS A 31 5.08 -4.06 1.87
C LYS A 31 3.87 -3.17 1.99
N ILE A 32 3.47 -2.57 0.87
CA ILE A 32 2.28 -1.72 0.75
C ILE A 32 1.23 -2.46 -0.06
N MET A 33 -0.01 -2.45 0.42
CA MET A 33 -1.16 -3.16 -0.16
C MET A 33 -2.28 -2.18 -0.49
N SER A 34 -3.02 -2.45 -1.56
CA SER A 34 -4.32 -1.83 -1.86
C SER A 34 -5.40 -2.90 -1.92
N PHE A 35 -6.57 -2.63 -1.36
CA PHE A 35 -7.65 -3.59 -1.32
C PHE A 35 -9.04 -2.94 -1.33
N ASN A 36 -9.78 -3.06 -2.43
CA ASN A 36 -11.21 -2.79 -2.42
C ASN A 36 -11.89 -3.91 -1.62
N ILE A 37 -12.35 -3.57 -0.39
CA ILE A 37 -12.89 -4.53 0.56
C ILE A 37 -14.38 -4.85 0.33
N GLN A 38 -14.97 -4.30 -0.71
CA GLN A 38 -16.38 -4.45 -1.12
C GLN A 38 -17.38 -4.18 0.02
N THR A 39 -17.89 -2.98 0.08
CA THR A 39 -19.01 -2.60 0.98
C THR A 39 -18.75 -2.97 2.45
N PHE A 40 -17.64 -2.48 3.02
CA PHE A 40 -17.34 -2.71 4.42
C PHE A 40 -18.24 -1.91 5.35
N GLY A 41 -18.80 -2.59 6.35
CA GLY A 41 -19.68 -1.98 7.34
C GLY A 41 -20.24 -3.00 8.32
N VAL A 42 -21.36 -2.64 8.99
CA VAL A 42 -22.00 -3.46 10.03
C VAL A 42 -22.30 -4.88 9.54
N THR A 43 -22.84 -5.01 8.32
CA THR A 43 -23.21 -6.32 7.76
C THR A 43 -21.97 -7.20 7.52
N LYS A 44 -20.89 -6.67 6.95
CA LYS A 44 -19.66 -7.43 6.72
C LYS A 44 -19.01 -7.82 8.05
N MET A 45 -18.95 -6.89 9.01
CA MET A 45 -18.46 -7.15 10.36
C MET A 45 -19.30 -8.16 11.18
N SER A 46 -20.54 -8.44 10.80
CA SER A 46 -21.36 -9.46 11.45
C SER A 46 -21.11 -10.89 10.93
N ARG A 47 -20.19 -11.08 9.98
CA ARG A 47 -19.84 -12.37 9.37
C ARG A 47 -18.46 -12.82 9.86
N PRO A 48 -18.35 -13.68 10.91
CA PRO A 48 -17.08 -14.03 11.54
C PRO A 48 -16.06 -14.61 10.55
N GLU A 49 -16.48 -15.51 9.65
CA GLU A 49 -15.60 -16.15 8.66
C GLU A 49 -15.02 -15.13 7.67
N VAL A 50 -15.82 -14.15 7.23
CA VAL A 50 -15.35 -13.06 6.37
C VAL A 50 -14.33 -12.20 7.13
N VAL A 51 -14.64 -11.85 8.37
CA VAL A 51 -13.76 -11.02 9.22
C VAL A 51 -12.43 -11.71 9.48
N GLU A 52 -12.43 -13.02 9.74
CA GLU A 52 -11.22 -13.82 9.94
C GLU A 52 -10.29 -13.75 8.73
N ILE A 53 -10.83 -13.95 7.52
CA ILE A 53 -10.06 -13.86 6.27
C ILE A 53 -9.54 -12.44 6.06
N LEU A 54 -10.37 -11.42 6.26
CA LEU A 54 -9.96 -10.02 6.12
C LEU A 54 -8.84 -9.63 7.08
N VAL A 55 -8.90 -10.06 8.34
CA VAL A 55 -7.83 -9.86 9.34
C VAL A 55 -6.55 -10.55 8.87
N GLY A 56 -6.64 -11.79 8.38
CA GLY A 56 -5.48 -12.52 7.86
C GLY A 56 -4.86 -11.85 6.62
N LEU A 57 -5.67 -11.26 5.73
CA LEU A 57 -5.17 -10.53 4.56
C LEU A 57 -4.48 -9.22 4.96
N VAL A 58 -5.14 -8.40 5.77
CA VAL A 58 -4.62 -7.09 6.22
C VAL A 58 -3.30 -7.26 6.98
N SER A 59 -3.15 -8.32 7.78
CA SER A 59 -1.94 -8.59 8.57
C SER A 59 -0.71 -8.97 7.73
N GLN A 60 -0.82 -9.09 6.39
CA GLN A 60 0.29 -9.46 5.51
C GLN A 60 1.09 -8.27 4.98
N ALA A 61 0.69 -7.04 5.30
CA ALA A 61 1.35 -5.84 4.81
C ALA A 61 1.64 -4.84 5.93
N ASP A 62 2.53 -3.92 5.65
CA ASP A 62 2.93 -2.86 6.58
C ASP A 62 2.04 -1.62 6.44
N ILE A 63 1.51 -1.37 5.23
CA ILE A 63 0.46 -0.38 4.96
C ILE A 63 -0.60 -1.03 4.08
N ILE A 64 -1.88 -0.75 4.37
CA ILE A 64 -3.01 -1.19 3.57
C ILE A 64 -3.94 -0.02 3.31
N ALA A 65 -4.09 0.36 2.02
CA ALA A 65 -5.09 1.31 1.54
C ALA A 65 -6.38 0.57 1.19
N ILE A 66 -7.49 0.95 1.80
CA ILE A 66 -8.76 0.25 1.70
C ILE A 66 -9.84 1.16 1.13
N GLN A 67 -10.52 0.68 0.08
CA GLN A 67 -11.65 1.33 -0.55
C GLN A 67 -12.97 0.67 -0.12
N GLU A 68 -14.08 1.35 -0.36
CA GLU A 68 -15.44 0.91 -0.06
C GLU A 68 -15.80 0.75 1.42
N VAL A 69 -15.25 1.56 2.30
CA VAL A 69 -15.76 1.64 3.67
C VAL A 69 -17.06 2.45 3.68
N ARG A 70 -18.19 1.77 3.69
CA ARG A 70 -19.52 2.39 3.50
C ARG A 70 -20.30 2.64 4.79
N SER A 71 -19.80 2.19 5.93
CA SER A 71 -20.47 2.43 7.20
C SER A 71 -20.58 3.93 7.53
N ILE A 72 -21.77 4.36 7.93
CA ILE A 72 -21.97 5.71 8.49
C ILE A 72 -21.36 5.78 9.91
N ARG A 73 -21.34 4.64 10.60
CA ARG A 73 -20.82 4.50 11.96
C ARG A 73 -19.38 4.09 11.93
N ILE A 74 -18.59 4.60 12.85
CA ILE A 74 -17.18 4.25 12.99
C ILE A 74 -16.95 2.90 13.68
N ASP A 75 -17.94 2.41 14.44
CA ASP A 75 -17.79 1.19 15.23
C ASP A 75 -17.39 -0.07 14.45
N PRO A 76 -17.79 -0.32 13.19
CA PRO A 76 -17.26 -1.45 12.42
C PRO A 76 -15.74 -1.36 12.22
N VAL A 77 -15.21 -0.15 11.94
CA VAL A 77 -13.77 0.09 11.79
C VAL A 77 -13.06 -0.16 13.12
N GLN A 78 -13.53 0.43 14.20
CA GLN A 78 -12.94 0.26 15.53
C GLN A 78 -12.93 -1.21 15.99
N ARG A 79 -14.02 -1.94 15.74
CA ARG A 79 -14.11 -3.37 16.05
C ARG A 79 -13.16 -4.22 15.20
N PHE A 80 -12.97 -3.86 13.95
CA PHE A 80 -12.01 -4.55 13.09
C PHE A 80 -10.58 -4.28 13.56
N MET A 81 -10.23 -3.02 13.83
CA MET A 81 -8.92 -2.66 14.36
C MET A 81 -8.58 -3.38 15.68
N ALA A 82 -9.57 -3.60 16.54
CA ALA A 82 -9.38 -4.35 17.78
C ALA A 82 -9.05 -5.85 17.59
N LEU A 83 -9.17 -6.37 16.37
CA LEU A 83 -8.78 -7.75 16.02
C LEU A 83 -7.36 -7.82 15.44
N LEU A 84 -6.78 -6.68 15.06
CA LEU A 84 -5.41 -6.61 14.56
C LEU A 84 -4.40 -6.50 15.70
N PRO A 85 -3.11 -6.86 15.48
CA PRO A 85 -2.04 -6.57 16.43
C PRO A 85 -1.97 -5.09 16.82
N GLU A 86 -1.60 -4.79 18.07
CA GLU A 86 -1.55 -3.43 18.63
C GLU A 86 -0.64 -2.46 17.88
N LYS A 87 0.32 -2.99 17.11
CA LYS A 87 1.21 -2.18 16.27
C LYS A 87 0.48 -1.45 15.12
N TYR A 88 -0.74 -1.86 14.75
CA TYR A 88 -1.47 -1.20 13.67
C TYR A 88 -2.25 0.01 14.16
N GLY A 89 -1.92 1.16 13.57
CA GLY A 89 -2.71 2.38 13.60
C GLY A 89 -3.53 2.55 12.31
N TYR A 90 -4.36 3.57 12.25
CA TYR A 90 -5.10 3.89 11.03
C TYR A 90 -5.41 5.39 10.89
N VAL A 91 -5.64 5.78 9.65
CA VAL A 91 -6.30 7.04 9.28
C VAL A 91 -7.51 6.71 8.42
N ILE A 92 -8.55 7.55 8.47
CA ILE A 92 -9.76 7.39 7.68
C ILE A 92 -10.16 8.74 7.10
N GLY A 93 -10.41 8.76 5.78
CA GLY A 93 -10.83 9.95 5.06
C GLY A 93 -12.28 10.35 5.36
N PRO A 94 -12.72 11.51 4.87
CA PRO A 94 -14.11 11.92 4.93
C PRO A 94 -15.00 10.99 4.11
N ARG A 95 -16.32 11.16 4.26
CA ARG A 95 -17.29 10.39 3.46
C ARG A 95 -17.49 11.07 2.11
N GLU A 96 -16.99 10.41 1.06
CA GLU A 96 -17.04 10.88 -0.32
C GLU A 96 -18.14 10.19 -1.12
N GLY A 97 -18.60 10.85 -2.18
CA GLY A 97 -19.61 10.36 -3.12
C GLY A 97 -20.80 11.31 -3.30
N ARG A 98 -21.28 11.39 -4.54
CA ARG A 98 -22.40 12.28 -4.94
C ARG A 98 -23.77 11.70 -4.64
N SER A 99 -23.85 10.42 -4.28
CA SER A 99 -25.09 9.73 -3.95
C SER A 99 -25.23 9.48 -2.44
N SER A 100 -26.34 8.87 -2.02
CA SER A 100 -26.51 8.38 -0.65
C SER A 100 -25.56 7.23 -0.30
N SER A 101 -24.96 6.59 -1.29
CA SER A 101 -23.99 5.49 -1.14
C SER A 101 -22.55 6.01 -1.00
N LYS A 102 -22.35 6.90 -0.03
CA LYS A 102 -21.03 7.46 0.27
C LYS A 102 -20.13 6.42 0.91
N GLU A 103 -18.84 6.50 0.62
CA GLU A 103 -17.79 5.67 1.19
C GLU A 103 -16.62 6.49 1.72
N GLN A 104 -15.70 5.84 2.41
CA GLN A 104 -14.50 6.43 2.97
C GLN A 104 -13.30 5.59 2.53
N TYR A 105 -12.15 6.24 2.37
CA TYR A 105 -10.86 5.60 2.30
C TYR A 105 -10.35 5.32 3.71
N TRP A 106 -9.72 4.19 3.90
CA TRP A 106 -9.21 3.76 5.19
C TRP A 106 -7.80 3.19 5.02
N VAL A 107 -6.81 3.85 5.60
CA VAL A 107 -5.42 3.42 5.53
C VAL A 107 -5.00 2.90 6.89
N ILE A 108 -4.64 1.61 6.96
CA ILE A 108 -4.09 0.94 8.13
C ILE A 108 -2.57 0.86 7.95
N TYR A 109 -1.79 1.08 9.01
CA TYR A 109 -0.34 1.09 8.92
C TYR A 109 0.32 0.61 10.21
N ASP A 110 1.52 0.05 10.09
CA ASP A 110 2.37 -0.35 11.21
C ASP A 110 3.02 0.88 11.85
N THR A 111 2.61 1.22 13.07
CA THR A 111 3.09 2.40 13.80
C THR A 111 4.54 2.29 14.29
N GLU A 112 5.13 1.09 14.26
CA GLU A 112 6.54 0.88 14.56
C GLU A 112 7.45 1.22 13.36
N LYS A 113 6.89 1.19 12.14
CA LYS A 113 7.60 1.47 10.89
C LYS A 113 7.31 2.85 10.31
N PHE A 114 6.10 3.39 10.59
CA PHE A 114 5.61 4.59 9.93
C PHE A 114 5.10 5.64 10.91
N THR A 115 5.34 6.90 10.55
CA THR A 115 4.70 8.06 11.17
C THR A 115 3.88 8.77 10.11
N VAL A 116 2.60 9.01 10.38
CA VAL A 116 1.76 9.88 9.54
C VAL A 116 2.11 11.33 9.82
N LEU A 117 2.63 12.04 8.82
CA LEU A 117 2.97 13.47 8.93
C LEU A 117 1.81 14.36 8.56
N LYS A 118 1.05 14.01 7.52
CA LYS A 118 -0.09 14.77 7.00
C LYS A 118 -1.12 13.83 6.38
N GLN A 119 -2.36 14.28 6.32
CA GLN A 119 -3.44 13.64 5.56
C GLN A 119 -4.36 14.71 5.00
N ASP A 120 -4.93 14.48 3.83
CA ASP A 120 -5.83 15.41 3.16
C ASP A 120 -6.68 14.69 2.11
N SER A 121 -7.84 15.27 1.74
CA SER A 121 -8.58 14.89 0.56
C SER A 121 -8.35 15.92 -0.54
N TRP A 122 -8.19 15.44 -1.77
CA TRP A 122 -8.07 16.33 -2.94
C TRP A 122 -9.20 17.36 -2.96
N PRO A 123 -8.87 18.69 -3.05
CA PRO A 123 -9.89 19.72 -3.11
C PRO A 123 -10.49 19.78 -4.53
N ASP A 124 -11.36 18.84 -4.85
CA ASP A 124 -11.98 18.65 -6.16
C ASP A 124 -12.93 19.80 -6.50
N THR A 125 -12.38 21.00 -6.75
CA THR A 125 -13.13 22.22 -7.01
C THR A 125 -13.96 22.16 -8.28
N ASP A 126 -13.55 21.33 -9.24
CA ASP A 126 -14.21 21.14 -10.52
C ASP A 126 -15.20 19.96 -10.51
N ASP A 127 -15.35 19.31 -9.34
CA ASP A 127 -16.25 18.16 -9.12
C ASP A 127 -16.02 17.05 -10.17
N ILE A 128 -14.74 16.70 -10.42
CA ILE A 128 -14.35 15.69 -11.40
C ILE A 128 -14.61 14.30 -10.84
N PHE A 129 -14.17 14.03 -9.61
CA PHE A 129 -14.22 12.70 -9.01
C PHE A 129 -15.60 12.41 -8.39
N GLU A 130 -16.11 11.20 -8.55
CA GLU A 130 -17.23 10.71 -7.72
C GLU A 130 -16.84 10.68 -6.23
N ARG A 131 -15.58 10.34 -5.97
CA ARG A 131 -14.94 10.26 -4.66
C ARG A 131 -13.56 10.89 -4.75
N SER A 132 -13.41 12.06 -4.15
CA SER A 132 -12.12 12.74 -4.15
C SER A 132 -11.02 11.85 -3.59
N PRO A 133 -9.87 11.71 -4.27
CA PRO A 133 -8.74 10.92 -3.77
C PRO A 133 -8.30 11.36 -2.36
N PHE A 134 -7.94 10.39 -1.53
CA PHE A 134 -7.48 10.62 -0.16
C PHE A 134 -5.98 10.38 -0.07
N SER A 135 -5.25 11.31 0.50
CA SER A 135 -3.79 11.31 0.54
C SER A 135 -3.27 11.27 1.97
N VAL A 136 -2.24 10.47 2.19
CA VAL A 136 -1.53 10.34 3.46
C VAL A 136 -0.03 10.43 3.21
N TYR A 137 0.64 11.37 3.89
CA TYR A 137 2.08 11.53 3.83
C TYR A 137 2.73 10.76 4.98
N PHE A 138 3.51 9.76 4.61
CA PHE A 138 4.22 8.88 5.53
C PHE A 138 5.70 9.21 5.62
N LYS A 139 6.22 9.12 6.84
CA LYS A 139 7.64 9.06 7.13
C LYS A 139 8.01 7.63 7.54
N THR A 140 9.08 7.09 6.93
CA THR A 140 9.69 5.83 7.35
C THR A 140 10.85 6.06 8.34
N SER A 141 11.46 4.97 8.79
CA SER A 141 12.73 5.05 9.57
C SER A 141 13.95 5.31 8.70
N GLY A 142 13.84 5.19 7.37
CA GLY A 142 14.88 5.39 6.38
C GLY A 142 14.72 6.69 5.59
N ALA A 143 15.24 6.71 4.37
CA ALA A 143 15.18 7.85 3.47
C ALA A 143 13.89 7.94 2.65
N PHE A 144 13.13 6.85 2.56
CA PHE A 144 11.89 6.80 1.79
C PHE A 144 10.70 7.37 2.59
N ASP A 145 10.53 8.69 2.54
CA ASP A 145 9.28 9.33 2.92
C ASP A 145 8.41 9.42 1.66
N PHE A 146 7.10 9.28 1.74
CA PHE A 146 6.25 9.25 0.54
C PHE A 146 4.80 9.64 0.78
N THR A 147 4.17 10.12 -0.27
CA THR A 147 2.73 10.34 -0.34
C THR A 147 2.02 9.13 -0.90
N LEU A 148 1.13 8.54 -0.13
CA LEU A 148 0.16 7.56 -0.58
C LEU A 148 -1.12 8.28 -0.99
N ILE A 149 -1.58 8.07 -2.23
CA ILE A 149 -2.87 8.56 -2.75
C ILE A 149 -3.77 7.35 -2.99
N ASP A 150 -4.81 7.22 -2.17
CA ASP A 150 -5.82 6.18 -2.30
C ASP A 150 -6.99 6.68 -3.15
N ASN A 151 -7.41 5.90 -4.15
CA ASN A 151 -8.49 6.27 -5.05
C ASN A 151 -9.45 5.09 -5.32
N HIS A 152 -10.70 5.42 -5.63
CA HIS A 152 -11.69 4.49 -6.13
C HIS A 152 -12.47 5.17 -7.25
N ILE A 153 -12.05 4.93 -8.46
CA ILE A 153 -12.53 5.55 -9.69
C ILE A 153 -13.93 5.01 -10.04
N ARG A 154 -14.82 5.92 -10.47
CA ARG A 154 -16.16 5.54 -10.88
C ARG A 154 -16.13 4.78 -12.20
N PRO A 155 -16.68 3.54 -12.29
CA PRO A 155 -16.66 2.74 -13.52
C PRO A 155 -17.26 3.45 -14.74
N SER A 156 -18.32 4.24 -14.54
CA SER A 156 -19.03 4.91 -15.65
C SER A 156 -18.36 6.20 -16.13
N ASP A 157 -17.30 6.66 -15.44
CA ASP A 157 -16.55 7.89 -15.76
C ASP A 157 -15.04 7.68 -15.61
N ALA A 158 -14.59 6.43 -15.79
CA ALA A 158 -13.23 6.04 -15.47
C ALA A 158 -12.18 6.83 -16.26
N GLU A 159 -12.40 7.09 -17.53
CA GLU A 159 -11.44 7.83 -18.37
C GLU A 159 -11.25 9.28 -17.86
N ASN A 160 -12.32 9.97 -17.51
CA ASN A 160 -12.25 11.35 -17.04
C ASN A 160 -11.53 11.46 -15.69
N GLU A 161 -11.90 10.62 -14.74
CA GLU A 161 -11.28 10.60 -13.41
C GLU A 161 -9.80 10.17 -13.48
N ILE A 162 -9.45 9.13 -14.26
CA ILE A 162 -8.06 8.68 -14.42
C ILE A 162 -7.19 9.77 -15.05
N ARG A 163 -7.71 10.50 -16.04
CA ARG A 163 -6.98 11.63 -16.68
C ARG A 163 -6.70 12.77 -15.71
N ALA A 164 -7.47 12.93 -14.65
CA ALA A 164 -7.27 13.96 -13.63
C ALA A 164 -6.20 13.58 -12.58
N LEU A 165 -5.88 12.31 -12.39
CA LEU A 165 -4.93 11.86 -11.35
C LEU A 165 -3.52 12.48 -11.44
N PRO A 166 -2.91 12.74 -12.63
CA PRO A 166 -1.62 13.44 -12.70
C PRO A 166 -1.64 14.84 -12.08
N ALA A 167 -2.78 15.53 -12.14
CA ALA A 167 -2.94 16.83 -11.46
C ALA A 167 -2.99 16.67 -9.94
N VAL A 168 -3.64 15.61 -9.43
CA VAL A 168 -3.65 15.25 -8.00
C VAL A 168 -2.23 14.97 -7.50
N VAL A 169 -1.45 14.19 -8.27
CA VAL A 169 -0.04 13.90 -7.95
C VAL A 169 0.77 15.21 -7.87
N THR A 170 0.69 16.05 -8.92
CA THR A 170 1.43 17.32 -8.95
C THR A 170 1.09 18.20 -7.76
N TYR A 171 -0.20 18.29 -7.41
CA TYR A 171 -0.65 19.10 -6.27
C TYR A 171 -0.01 18.64 -4.95
N TYR A 172 0.02 17.34 -4.67
CA TYR A 172 0.60 16.85 -3.40
C TYR A 172 2.13 16.90 -3.40
N VAL A 173 2.79 16.71 -4.55
CA VAL A 173 4.24 16.96 -4.68
C VAL A 173 4.55 18.39 -4.29
N ASP A 174 3.81 19.38 -4.82
CA ASP A 174 4.02 20.79 -4.52
C ASP A 174 3.64 21.14 -3.07
N LEU A 175 2.49 20.64 -2.61
CA LEU A 175 1.95 20.96 -1.28
C LEU A 175 2.82 20.41 -0.14
N TRP A 176 3.35 19.20 -0.30
CA TRP A 176 4.14 18.52 0.73
C TRP A 176 5.64 18.58 0.47
N ASN A 177 6.04 19.09 -0.70
CA ASN A 177 7.42 19.25 -1.14
C ASN A 177 8.19 17.92 -1.10
N ASP A 178 7.55 16.85 -1.59
CA ASP A 178 8.10 15.52 -1.67
C ASP A 178 7.72 14.90 -3.02
N PRO A 179 8.70 14.44 -3.84
CA PRO A 179 8.45 13.90 -5.16
C PRO A 179 7.97 12.44 -5.16
N ASP A 180 8.06 11.75 -4.02
CA ASP A 180 7.79 10.32 -3.92
C ASP A 180 6.30 10.08 -3.69
N VAL A 181 5.58 9.72 -4.77
CA VAL A 181 4.14 9.53 -4.72
C VAL A 181 3.76 8.14 -5.23
N LEU A 182 2.90 7.47 -4.47
CA LEU A 182 2.29 6.20 -4.80
C LEU A 182 0.77 6.39 -4.93
N VAL A 183 0.25 6.36 -6.16
CA VAL A 183 -1.20 6.33 -6.41
C VAL A 183 -1.64 4.89 -6.49
N MET A 184 -2.59 4.49 -5.67
CA MET A 184 -3.10 3.12 -5.63
C MET A 184 -4.61 3.09 -5.40
N GLY A 185 -5.22 1.96 -5.67
CA GLY A 185 -6.65 1.75 -5.45
C GLY A 185 -7.32 0.99 -6.57
N ASP A 186 -8.64 1.03 -6.58
CA ASP A 186 -9.48 0.54 -7.64
C ASP A 186 -9.67 1.62 -8.71
N PHE A 187 -8.92 1.47 -9.81
CA PHE A 187 -8.99 2.41 -10.94
C PHE A 187 -10.12 2.08 -11.91
N ASN A 188 -10.73 0.90 -11.82
CA ASN A 188 -11.64 0.40 -12.85
C ASN A 188 -11.04 0.51 -14.28
N ALA A 189 -9.70 0.40 -14.39
CA ALA A 189 -8.90 0.76 -15.56
C ALA A 189 -8.72 -0.41 -16.54
N ASP A 190 -9.78 -1.17 -16.83
CA ASP A 190 -9.77 -2.28 -17.79
C ASP A 190 -11.19 -2.62 -18.28
N GLY A 191 -11.26 -3.59 -19.20
CA GLY A 191 -12.51 -4.18 -19.69
C GLY A 191 -13.42 -3.16 -20.38
N ARG A 192 -14.67 -3.12 -19.95
CA ARG A 192 -15.69 -2.22 -20.54
C ARG A 192 -15.64 -0.79 -20.00
N TYR A 193 -14.85 -0.55 -18.95
CA TYR A 193 -14.85 0.72 -18.24
C TYR A 193 -13.78 1.68 -18.78
N PHE A 194 -12.65 1.12 -19.23
CA PHE A 194 -11.52 1.92 -19.69
C PHE A 194 -10.66 1.15 -20.68
N ASP A 195 -10.15 1.86 -21.69
CA ASP A 195 -9.13 1.34 -22.59
C ASP A 195 -7.74 1.48 -21.95
N LYS A 196 -7.23 0.38 -21.35
CA LYS A 196 -5.96 0.39 -20.62
C LYS A 196 -4.75 0.78 -21.49
N THR A 197 -4.85 0.76 -22.82
CA THR A 197 -3.76 1.22 -23.69
C THR A 197 -3.52 2.73 -23.58
N LEU A 198 -4.48 3.49 -23.05
CA LEU A 198 -4.36 4.92 -22.79
C LEU A 198 -3.50 5.25 -21.58
N LEU A 199 -3.26 4.29 -20.66
CA LEU A 199 -2.54 4.55 -19.41
C LEU A 199 -1.17 5.17 -19.62
N ASN A 200 -0.36 4.65 -20.56
CA ASN A 200 0.97 5.19 -20.84
C ASN A 200 0.94 6.62 -21.43
N SER A 201 -0.16 7.02 -22.05
CA SER A 201 -0.33 8.40 -22.51
C SER A 201 -0.74 9.36 -21.40
N ILE A 202 -1.41 8.85 -20.35
CA ILE A 202 -1.82 9.62 -19.16
C ILE A 202 -0.68 9.67 -18.14
N PHE A 203 0.03 8.55 -17.98
CA PHE A 203 1.15 8.37 -17.08
C PHE A 203 2.41 7.99 -17.88
N PRO A 204 3.08 8.97 -18.51
CA PRO A 204 4.25 8.70 -19.35
C PRO A 204 5.42 8.15 -18.55
N GLU A 205 6.16 7.20 -19.13
CA GLU A 205 7.23 6.42 -18.47
C GLU A 205 8.41 7.25 -17.97
N ASP A 206 8.62 8.45 -18.52
CA ASP A 206 9.63 9.39 -18.03
C ASP A 206 9.28 10.04 -16.70
N LYS A 207 8.01 9.93 -16.25
CA LYS A 207 7.50 10.51 -15.00
C LYS A 207 6.90 9.48 -14.06
N TYR A 208 6.41 8.38 -14.58
CA TYR A 208 5.65 7.39 -13.81
C TYR A 208 6.05 5.97 -14.17
N ARG A 209 5.87 5.07 -13.23
CA ARG A 209 5.90 3.63 -13.44
C ARG A 209 4.55 3.04 -13.08
N ILE A 210 3.94 2.31 -14.01
CA ILE A 210 2.71 1.55 -13.79
C ILE A 210 3.13 0.14 -13.36
N ILE A 211 2.72 -0.27 -12.16
CA ILE A 211 2.87 -1.63 -11.65
C ILE A 211 1.63 -2.39 -11.98
N PHE A 212 1.21 -3.41 -12.22
CA PHE A 212 -0.03 -4.09 -12.61
C PHE A 212 -0.57 -3.62 -13.97
N THR A 213 -0.24 -4.37 -14.99
CA THR A 213 -0.66 -4.09 -16.37
C THR A 213 -1.64 -5.11 -16.92
N ASP A 214 -1.47 -6.39 -16.57
CA ASP A 214 -2.25 -7.53 -17.10
C ASP A 214 -2.66 -8.56 -16.03
N GLU A 215 -2.33 -8.33 -14.76
CA GLU A 215 -2.69 -9.19 -13.65
C GLU A 215 -4.19 -9.13 -13.40
N ASP A 216 -4.82 -10.29 -13.21
CA ASP A 216 -6.23 -10.34 -12.84
C ASP A 216 -6.40 -9.99 -11.36
N THR A 217 -7.06 -8.87 -11.09
CA THR A 217 -7.30 -8.35 -9.75
C THR A 217 -8.74 -8.55 -9.27
N THR A 218 -9.58 -9.28 -10.02
CA THR A 218 -10.98 -9.49 -9.71
C THR A 218 -11.34 -10.95 -9.39
N VAL A 219 -12.26 -11.14 -8.45
CA VAL A 219 -12.77 -12.47 -8.04
C VAL A 219 -13.85 -12.99 -9.00
N ALA A 220 -14.03 -12.35 -10.14
CA ALA A 220 -15.01 -12.70 -11.15
C ALA A 220 -14.45 -13.73 -12.16
N ALA A 221 -15.32 -14.35 -12.94
CA ALA A 221 -14.89 -15.22 -14.04
C ALA A 221 -14.21 -14.44 -15.20
N SER A 222 -14.51 -13.17 -15.35
CA SER A 222 -13.84 -12.28 -16.31
C SER A 222 -12.58 -11.73 -15.68
N ARG A 223 -11.45 -11.88 -16.39
CA ARG A 223 -10.16 -11.35 -15.94
C ARG A 223 -10.05 -9.86 -16.26
N ASN A 224 -9.83 -9.03 -15.23
CA ASN A 224 -9.62 -7.60 -15.40
C ASN A 224 -8.53 -7.12 -14.44
N THR A 225 -7.75 -6.13 -14.88
CA THR A 225 -6.78 -5.41 -14.05
C THR A 225 -7.40 -4.08 -13.64
N TYR A 226 -8.31 -4.10 -12.65
CA TYR A 226 -8.96 -2.89 -12.15
C TYR A 226 -8.08 -2.14 -11.14
N ASP A 227 -7.41 -2.89 -10.28
CA ASP A 227 -6.58 -2.36 -9.20
C ASP A 227 -5.14 -2.15 -9.68
N ARG A 228 -4.50 -1.03 -9.29
CA ARG A 228 -3.17 -0.66 -9.77
C ARG A 228 -2.36 0.08 -8.71
N PHE A 229 -1.03 0.06 -8.94
CA PHE A 229 -0.11 1.05 -8.41
C PHE A 229 0.47 1.85 -9.57
N ILE A 230 0.45 3.17 -9.44
CA ILE A 230 1.13 4.11 -10.34
C ILE A 230 2.03 4.97 -9.46
N ILE A 231 3.34 4.87 -9.67
CA ILE A 231 4.33 5.53 -8.83
C ILE A 231 5.12 6.54 -9.63
N THR A 232 5.56 7.62 -8.98
CA THR A 232 6.45 8.60 -9.61
C THR A 232 7.82 7.98 -9.91
N SER A 233 8.56 8.57 -10.85
CA SER A 233 9.92 8.10 -11.19
C SER A 233 10.83 8.10 -9.97
N SER A 234 10.74 9.10 -9.08
CA SER A 234 11.51 9.17 -7.84
C SER A 234 11.16 8.02 -6.89
N ALA A 235 9.87 7.76 -6.64
CA ALA A 235 9.42 6.62 -5.83
C ALA A 235 9.80 5.27 -6.46
N SER A 236 9.99 5.21 -7.79
CA SER A 236 10.44 4.00 -8.49
C SER A 236 11.85 3.57 -8.13
N ASP A 237 12.70 4.49 -7.64
CA ASP A 237 14.06 4.18 -7.19
C ASP A 237 14.06 3.33 -5.92
N TYR A 238 12.98 3.37 -5.14
CA TYR A 238 12.77 2.53 -3.96
C TYR A 238 12.03 1.22 -4.25
N PHE A 239 11.44 1.06 -5.43
CA PHE A 239 10.68 -0.14 -5.75
C PHE A 239 11.61 -1.35 -5.94
N THR A 240 11.41 -2.43 -5.16
CA THR A 240 12.25 -3.64 -5.21
C THR A 240 12.08 -4.46 -6.50
N GLY A 241 11.00 -4.22 -7.24
CA GLY A 241 10.57 -5.07 -8.34
C GLY A 241 9.61 -6.19 -7.92
N ASN A 242 9.40 -6.39 -6.63
CA ASN A 242 8.49 -7.39 -6.10
C ASN A 242 7.08 -6.82 -5.95
N PHE A 243 6.11 -7.48 -6.54
CA PHE A 243 4.69 -7.15 -6.44
C PHE A 243 3.84 -8.39 -6.70
N GLY A 244 2.55 -8.33 -6.39
CA GLY A 244 1.66 -9.44 -6.68
C GLY A 244 0.22 -9.22 -6.28
N VAL A 245 -0.61 -10.19 -6.64
CA VAL A 245 -2.03 -10.28 -6.30
C VAL A 245 -2.20 -11.39 -5.28
N ILE A 246 -2.93 -11.14 -4.18
CA ILE A 246 -3.26 -12.18 -3.21
C ILE A 246 -4.57 -12.83 -3.61
N ARG A 247 -4.49 -13.95 -4.29
CA ARG A 247 -5.65 -14.78 -4.63
C ARG A 247 -6.11 -15.55 -3.39
N PHE A 248 -6.87 -14.88 -2.55
CA PHE A 248 -7.29 -15.44 -1.27
C PHE A 248 -8.18 -16.68 -1.43
N ASP A 249 -8.86 -16.85 -2.56
CA ASP A 249 -9.62 -18.06 -2.90
C ASP A 249 -8.74 -19.27 -3.21
N GLU A 250 -7.45 -19.06 -3.51
CA GLU A 250 -6.45 -20.11 -3.66
C GLU A 250 -5.67 -20.34 -2.36
N VAL A 251 -5.59 -19.33 -1.48
CA VAL A 251 -4.84 -19.37 -0.22
C VAL A 251 -5.67 -19.98 0.93
N TYR A 252 -6.96 -19.64 0.99
CA TYR A 252 -7.87 -20.14 2.00
C TYR A 252 -8.71 -21.29 1.43
N ASP A 253 -8.82 -22.38 2.19
CA ASP A 253 -9.70 -23.51 1.83
C ASP A 253 -11.16 -23.17 2.16
N PHE A 254 -11.85 -22.60 1.18
CA PHE A 254 -13.27 -22.25 1.31
C PHE A 254 -14.22 -23.44 1.48
N SER A 255 -13.75 -24.70 1.30
CA SER A 255 -14.59 -25.88 1.55
C SER A 255 -14.92 -26.05 3.05
N GLY A 256 -14.10 -25.49 3.93
CA GLY A 256 -14.32 -25.47 5.37
C GLY A 256 -15.20 -24.30 5.87
N TYR A 257 -15.51 -23.33 5.01
CA TYR A 257 -16.30 -22.15 5.35
C TYR A 257 -17.74 -22.23 4.82
N SER A 258 -18.67 -21.53 5.47
CA SER A 258 -20.06 -21.40 4.99
C SER A 258 -20.23 -20.27 3.96
N ILE A 259 -19.13 -19.60 3.57
CA ILE A 259 -19.07 -18.46 2.68
C ILE A 259 -18.38 -18.80 1.36
N ARG A 260 -18.61 -17.99 0.33
CA ARG A 260 -17.89 -18.01 -0.95
C ARG A 260 -16.87 -16.89 -1.00
N PRO A 261 -15.78 -17.00 -1.82
CA PRO A 261 -14.78 -15.93 -2.00
C PRO A 261 -15.37 -14.55 -2.27
N SER A 262 -16.39 -14.45 -3.14
CA SER A 262 -17.08 -13.19 -3.47
C SER A 262 -17.84 -12.54 -2.30
N GLN A 263 -17.94 -13.20 -1.16
CA GLN A 263 -18.50 -12.60 0.06
C GLN A 263 -17.43 -11.93 0.93
N VAL A 264 -16.15 -12.27 0.69
CA VAL A 264 -14.99 -11.55 1.23
C VAL A 264 -14.80 -10.25 0.47
N SER A 265 -14.58 -10.34 -0.85
CA SER A 265 -14.58 -9.22 -1.80
C SER A 265 -14.74 -9.74 -3.22
N ASP A 266 -15.15 -8.87 -4.14
CA ASP A 266 -15.08 -9.08 -5.59
C ASP A 266 -13.75 -8.62 -6.20
N HIS A 267 -12.83 -8.06 -5.39
CA HIS A 267 -11.46 -7.74 -5.73
C HIS A 267 -10.46 -8.58 -4.95
N TYR A 268 -9.31 -8.85 -5.54
CA TYR A 268 -8.15 -9.37 -4.84
C TYR A 268 -7.27 -8.22 -4.30
N PRO A 269 -6.69 -8.34 -3.09
CA PRO A 269 -5.66 -7.41 -2.66
C PRO A 269 -4.47 -7.46 -3.60
N ILE A 270 -3.94 -6.28 -3.94
CA ILE A 270 -2.67 -6.12 -4.66
C ILE A 270 -1.62 -5.52 -3.74
N TRP A 271 -0.36 -5.87 -3.93
CA TRP A 271 0.74 -5.38 -3.11
C TRP A 271 1.99 -5.10 -3.92
N ALA A 272 2.80 -4.17 -3.44
CA ALA A 272 4.14 -3.89 -3.94
C ALA A 272 5.11 -3.69 -2.76
N GLU A 273 6.40 -4.00 -2.99
CA GLU A 273 7.45 -3.91 -1.98
C GLU A 273 8.45 -2.82 -2.33
N PHE A 274 8.86 -2.06 -1.30
CA PHE A 274 9.78 -0.94 -1.47
C PHE A 274 10.91 -1.04 -0.45
N TYR A 275 12.11 -0.60 -0.83
CA TYR A 275 13.20 -0.35 0.10
C TYR A 275 12.90 0.87 0.96
N VAL A 276 13.36 0.91 2.20
CA VAL A 276 13.27 2.11 3.05
C VAL A 276 14.44 3.07 2.87
N ASP A 277 15.53 2.61 2.24
CA ASP A 277 16.73 3.38 1.91
C ASP A 277 17.16 3.13 0.45
N HIS A 278 17.91 4.06 -0.10
CA HIS A 278 18.57 3.86 -1.40
C HIS A 278 19.72 2.84 -1.29
N PHE A 279 19.92 2.05 -2.32
CA PHE A 279 21.02 1.09 -2.47
C PHE A 279 21.90 1.43 -3.66
#